data_729d3874764b1b57b03098b3d658ad1d
#
_entry.id   729d3874764b1b57b03098b3d658ad1d
#
_cell.length_a   1.000
_cell.length_b   1.000
_cell.length_c   1.000
_cell.angle_alpha   90.00
_cell.angle_beta   90.00
_cell.angle_gamma   90.00
#
_symmetry.space_group_name_H-M   'P 1'
#
loop_
_entity.id
_entity.type
_entity.pdbx_description
1 polymer ?
#
loop_
_entity_poly.entity_id
_entity_poly.type
_entity_poly.pdbx_seq_one_letter_code
_entity_poly.pdbx_strand_id
1 'polypeptide(L)'
;MSKQLHIRLEDNVFDELSDYANENGQSVQNCVSGVLIRMLSQQKSQKKVDASFTFIDLFAGIGGMRIAFDHAGGHCVYSSEWNKYSQQTYLANFGEQPEGDITQVDANSIPDHDILVAGFPCQPFSIAGVSKKQSLGRAEVLFGLLIGIPNYYSARFLLLA
;
A
#
# COMPACT_ATOMS: atom_id res chain seq x y z
N MET A 1 5.57 -31.31 -17.65
CA MET A 1 5.63 -30.89 -19.05
C MET A 1 5.70 -29.38 -19.11
N SER A 2 6.77 -28.81 -19.66
CA SER A 2 6.86 -27.36 -19.90
C SER A 2 6.15 -27.02 -21.21
N LYS A 3 5.35 -25.94 -21.20
CA LYS A 3 4.71 -25.39 -22.39
C LYS A 3 5.48 -24.14 -22.82
N GLN A 4 5.64 -23.93 -24.11
CA GLN A 4 6.24 -22.73 -24.66
C GLN A 4 5.16 -21.72 -25.02
N LEU A 5 5.42 -20.44 -24.75
CA LEU A 5 4.58 -19.31 -25.12
C LEU A 5 5.40 -18.41 -26.07
N HIS A 6 4.85 -18.10 -27.23
CA HIS A 6 5.44 -17.15 -28.16
C HIS A 6 4.71 -15.83 -28.08
N ILE A 7 5.42 -14.77 -27.72
CA ILE A 7 4.90 -13.41 -27.63
C ILE A 7 5.59 -12.58 -28.70
N ARG A 8 4.83 -11.83 -29.49
CA ARG A 8 5.35 -10.81 -30.39
C ARG A 8 5.30 -9.46 -29.69
N LEU A 9 6.39 -8.77 -29.60
CA LEU A 9 6.53 -7.42 -29.05
C LEU A 9 6.85 -6.46 -30.19
N GLU A 10 6.53 -5.18 -30.00
CA GLU A 10 7.04 -4.10 -30.84
C GLU A 10 8.53 -3.91 -30.60
N ASP A 11 9.28 -3.49 -31.64
CA ASP A 11 10.75 -3.43 -31.58
C ASP A 11 11.26 -2.55 -30.44
N ASN A 12 10.64 -1.37 -30.22
CA ASN A 12 10.97 -0.47 -29.13
C ASN A 12 10.78 -1.12 -27.73
N VAL A 13 9.72 -1.90 -27.56
CA VAL A 13 9.43 -2.58 -26.29
C VAL A 13 10.42 -3.73 -26.05
N PHE A 14 10.82 -4.42 -27.14
CA PHE A 14 11.82 -5.47 -27.06
C PHE A 14 13.20 -4.90 -26.69
N ASP A 15 13.58 -3.76 -27.27
CA ASP A 15 14.85 -3.10 -26.99
C ASP A 15 14.92 -2.63 -25.52
N GLU A 16 13.89 -1.94 -25.03
CA GLU A 16 13.81 -1.53 -23.62
C GLU A 16 13.88 -2.72 -22.66
N LEU A 17 13.19 -3.81 -23.00
CA LEU A 17 13.20 -5.03 -22.19
C LEU A 17 14.57 -5.72 -22.21
N SER A 18 15.28 -5.65 -23.33
CA SER A 18 16.63 -6.21 -23.49
C SER A 18 17.64 -5.41 -22.66
N ASP A 19 17.55 -4.09 -22.68
CA ASP A 19 18.40 -3.22 -21.88
C ASP A 19 18.17 -3.46 -20.39
N TYR A 20 16.91 -3.51 -19.95
CA TYR A 20 16.55 -3.84 -18.58
C TYR A 20 17.06 -5.21 -18.12
N ALA A 21 16.95 -6.23 -18.98
CA ALA A 21 17.45 -7.57 -18.69
C ALA A 21 18.97 -7.60 -18.53
N ASN A 22 19.69 -6.89 -19.41
CA ASN A 22 21.15 -6.78 -19.37
C ASN A 22 21.63 -6.07 -18.10
N GLU A 23 21.00 -4.96 -17.72
CA GLU A 23 21.30 -4.21 -16.49
C GLU A 23 21.13 -5.05 -15.22
N ASN A 24 20.16 -5.98 -15.24
CA ASN A 24 19.87 -6.86 -14.10
C ASN A 24 20.55 -8.24 -14.20
N GLY A 25 21.42 -8.47 -15.19
CA GLY A 25 22.15 -9.71 -15.36
C GLY A 25 21.25 -10.93 -15.63
N GLN A 26 20.09 -10.71 -16.25
CA GLN A 26 19.10 -11.75 -16.54
C GLN A 26 18.85 -11.87 -18.06
N SER A 27 18.31 -13.01 -18.49
CA SER A 27 17.80 -13.12 -19.85
C SER A 27 16.44 -12.45 -20.00
N VAL A 28 16.12 -11.91 -21.17
CA VAL A 28 14.80 -11.35 -21.50
C VAL A 28 13.67 -12.34 -21.16
N GLN A 29 13.88 -13.61 -21.45
CA GLN A 29 12.91 -14.67 -21.13
C GLN A 29 12.66 -14.80 -19.62
N ASN A 30 13.70 -14.69 -18.79
CA ASN A 30 13.56 -14.75 -17.33
C ASN A 30 12.85 -13.51 -16.79
N CYS A 31 13.14 -12.33 -17.32
CA CYS A 31 12.44 -11.10 -16.98
C CYS A 31 10.95 -11.21 -17.27
N VAL A 32 10.58 -11.60 -18.48
CA VAL A 32 9.17 -11.76 -18.89
C VAL A 32 8.47 -12.83 -18.03
N SER A 33 9.11 -13.98 -17.83
CA SER A 33 8.57 -15.05 -17.00
C SER A 33 8.35 -14.59 -15.55
N GLY A 34 9.28 -13.84 -14.98
CA GLY A 34 9.18 -13.28 -13.65
C GLY A 34 8.01 -12.30 -13.50
N VAL A 35 7.83 -11.41 -14.48
CA VAL A 35 6.70 -10.48 -14.52
C VAL A 35 5.37 -11.23 -14.63
N LEU A 36 5.27 -12.19 -15.55
CA LEU A 36 4.05 -12.98 -15.74
C LEU A 36 3.70 -13.80 -14.49
N ILE A 37 4.68 -14.43 -13.84
CA ILE A 37 4.46 -15.18 -12.59
C ILE A 37 3.97 -14.23 -11.50
N ARG A 38 4.56 -13.04 -11.40
CA ARG A 38 4.16 -12.04 -10.41
C ARG A 38 2.73 -11.55 -10.65
N MET A 39 2.37 -11.21 -11.90
CA MET A 39 1.02 -10.82 -12.28
C MET A 39 -0.01 -11.92 -11.99
N LEU A 40 0.29 -13.18 -12.32
CA LEU A 40 -0.60 -14.30 -12.05
C LEU A 40 -0.73 -14.59 -10.54
N SER A 41 0.32 -14.39 -9.78
CA SER A 41 0.29 -14.50 -8.31
C SER A 41 -0.58 -13.41 -7.71
N GLN A 42 -0.48 -12.18 -8.21
CA GLN A 42 -1.33 -11.05 -7.81
C GLN A 42 -2.80 -11.30 -8.17
N GLN A 43 -3.10 -11.79 -9.37
CA GLN A 43 -4.47 -12.15 -9.76
C GLN A 43 -5.05 -13.31 -8.93
N LYS A 44 -4.23 -14.26 -8.49
CA LYS A 44 -4.67 -15.31 -7.56
C LYS A 44 -4.96 -14.76 -6.17
N SER A 45 -4.25 -13.75 -5.75
CA SER A 45 -4.54 -13.03 -4.50
C SER A 45 -5.80 -12.16 -4.60
N GLN A 46 -6.14 -11.67 -5.80
CA GLN A 46 -7.39 -10.94 -6.08
C GLN A 46 -8.61 -11.84 -6.32
N LYS A 47 -8.44 -13.16 -6.42
CA LYS A 47 -9.58 -14.07 -6.42
C LYS A 47 -10.21 -13.95 -5.04
N LYS A 48 -11.38 -13.25 -4.99
CA LYS A 48 -12.25 -13.04 -3.84
C LYS A 48 -11.97 -14.05 -2.73
N VAL A 49 -10.99 -13.75 -1.90
CA VAL A 49 -10.89 -14.34 -0.59
C VAL A 49 -12.17 -13.85 0.06
N ASP A 50 -13.00 -14.74 0.59
CA ASP A 50 -14.02 -14.34 1.54
C ASP A 50 -13.25 -13.68 2.70
N ALA A 51 -13.01 -12.39 2.55
CA ALA A 51 -12.29 -11.63 3.54
C ALA A 51 -13.12 -11.65 4.81
N SER A 52 -12.51 -12.06 5.90
CA SER A 52 -13.20 -12.13 7.19
C SER A 52 -13.54 -10.72 7.69
N PHE A 53 -12.85 -9.71 7.19
CA PHE A 53 -13.05 -8.30 7.52
C PHE A 53 -12.39 -7.40 6.48
N THR A 54 -12.82 -6.14 6.44
CA THR A 54 -12.19 -5.08 5.65
C THR A 54 -11.37 -4.15 6.53
N PHE A 55 -10.31 -3.54 5.99
CA PHE A 55 -9.51 -2.57 6.73
C PHE A 55 -9.00 -1.44 5.84
N ILE A 56 -8.69 -0.33 6.50
CA ILE A 56 -7.95 0.78 5.89
C ILE A 56 -6.58 0.91 6.56
N ASP A 57 -5.55 1.27 5.78
CA ASP A 57 -4.16 1.40 6.23
C ASP A 57 -3.69 2.84 6.05
N LEU A 58 -3.68 3.61 7.14
CA LEU A 58 -3.27 5.01 7.16
C LEU A 58 -1.80 5.11 7.59
N PHE A 59 -1.06 5.99 6.90
CA PHE A 59 0.39 6.10 7.03
C PHE A 59 1.08 4.79 6.65
N ALA A 60 0.62 4.20 5.55
CA ALA A 60 0.89 2.82 5.16
C ALA A 60 2.39 2.50 4.97
N GLY A 61 3.23 3.52 4.76
CA GLY A 61 4.65 3.34 4.52
C GLY A 61 4.87 2.46 3.29
N ILE A 62 5.67 1.43 3.43
CA ILE A 62 5.93 0.43 2.38
C ILE A 62 4.97 -0.77 2.44
N GLY A 63 3.97 -0.74 3.34
CA GLY A 63 2.92 -1.75 3.45
C GLY A 63 3.17 -2.85 4.48
N GLY A 64 3.95 -2.60 5.52
CA GLY A 64 4.20 -3.61 6.56
C GLY A 64 2.95 -4.07 7.27
N MET A 65 2.06 -3.15 7.63
CA MET A 65 0.78 -3.45 8.26
C MET A 65 -0.17 -4.15 7.29
N ARG A 66 -0.19 -3.71 6.03
CA ARG A 66 -0.95 -4.36 4.96
C ARG A 66 -0.64 -5.85 4.88
N ILE A 67 0.63 -6.25 4.88
CA ILE A 67 1.05 -7.66 4.84
C ILE A 67 0.47 -8.42 6.03
N ALA A 68 0.55 -7.87 7.24
CA ALA A 68 0.08 -8.54 8.45
C ALA A 68 -1.44 -8.76 8.42
N PHE A 69 -2.20 -7.76 8.00
CA PHE A 69 -3.67 -7.83 7.94
C PHE A 69 -4.18 -8.70 6.79
N ASP A 70 -3.53 -8.66 5.63
CA ASP A 70 -3.83 -9.57 4.52
C ASP A 70 -3.61 -11.04 4.92
N HIS A 71 -2.50 -11.33 5.66
CA HIS A 71 -2.25 -12.67 6.20
C HIS A 71 -3.26 -13.11 7.27
N ALA A 72 -3.85 -12.16 8.00
CA ALA A 72 -4.93 -12.43 8.94
C ALA A 72 -6.30 -12.64 8.30
N GLY A 73 -6.39 -12.60 6.97
CA GLY A 73 -7.63 -12.79 6.21
C GLY A 73 -8.42 -11.49 6.00
N GLY A 74 -7.79 -10.33 6.19
CA GLY A 74 -8.37 -9.03 5.88
C GLY A 74 -8.29 -8.68 4.40
N HIS A 75 -9.08 -7.70 4.00
CA HIS A 75 -9.00 -7.04 2.70
C HIS A 75 -8.84 -5.55 2.89
N CYS A 76 -7.74 -4.98 2.39
CA CYS A 76 -7.52 -3.54 2.42
C CYS A 76 -8.40 -2.87 1.36
N VAL A 77 -9.26 -1.97 1.81
CA VAL A 77 -10.18 -1.22 0.94
C VAL A 77 -9.70 0.20 0.68
N TYR A 78 -8.73 0.68 1.45
CA TYR A 78 -8.16 2.01 1.30
C TYR A 78 -6.79 2.09 1.95
N SER A 79 -5.87 2.80 1.35
CA SER A 79 -4.55 3.10 1.92
C SER A 79 -4.12 4.54 1.63
N SER A 80 -3.38 5.13 2.54
CA SER A 80 -2.86 6.49 2.42
C SER A 80 -1.41 6.55 2.88
N GLU A 81 -0.55 7.21 2.07
CA GLU A 81 0.85 7.46 2.36
C GLU A 81 1.31 8.73 1.63
N TRP A 82 1.91 9.67 2.31
CA TRP A 82 2.32 10.96 1.74
C TRP A 82 3.71 10.91 1.07
N ASN A 83 4.59 10.00 1.53
CA ASN A 83 5.95 9.90 1.05
C ASN A 83 5.99 9.17 -0.31
N LYS A 84 6.41 9.87 -1.35
CA LYS A 84 6.45 9.36 -2.73
C LYS A 84 7.29 8.09 -2.90
N TYR A 85 8.38 7.96 -2.17
CA TYR A 85 9.25 6.77 -2.25
C TYR A 85 8.59 5.55 -1.60
N SER A 86 7.92 5.77 -0.47
CA SER A 86 7.12 4.74 0.19
C SER A 86 5.95 4.30 -0.71
N GLN A 87 5.25 5.25 -1.35
CA GLN A 87 4.18 4.95 -2.31
C GLN A 87 4.68 4.08 -3.48
N GLN A 88 5.85 4.37 -4.04
CA GLN A 88 6.44 3.56 -5.12
C GLN A 88 6.71 2.12 -4.67
N THR A 89 7.25 1.96 -3.46
CA THR A 89 7.49 0.64 -2.89
C THR A 89 6.18 -0.09 -2.60
N TYR A 90 5.19 0.61 -2.06
CA TYR A 90 3.86 0.06 -1.81
C TYR A 90 3.20 -0.41 -3.12
N LEU A 91 3.22 0.44 -4.16
CA LEU A 91 2.71 0.09 -5.48
C LEU A 91 3.41 -1.15 -6.06
N ALA A 92 4.75 -1.22 -5.92
CA ALA A 92 5.51 -2.38 -6.38
C ALA A 92 5.15 -3.67 -5.63
N ASN A 93 4.82 -3.57 -4.33
CA ASN A 93 4.48 -4.71 -3.49
C ASN A 93 3.05 -5.21 -3.72
N PHE A 94 2.08 -4.30 -3.87
CA PHE A 94 0.65 -4.64 -3.86
C PHE A 94 -0.07 -4.36 -5.18
N GLY A 95 0.56 -3.64 -6.11
CA GLY A 95 -0.08 -3.26 -7.38
C GLY A 95 -1.13 -2.15 -7.24
N GLU A 96 -1.25 -1.56 -6.05
CA GLU A 96 -2.20 -0.50 -5.71
C GLU A 96 -1.44 0.76 -5.30
N GLN A 97 -1.86 1.92 -5.81
CA GLN A 97 -1.28 3.21 -5.45
C GLN A 97 -1.98 3.73 -4.18
N PRO A 98 -1.27 3.95 -3.08
CA PRO A 98 -1.87 4.62 -1.93
C PRO A 98 -2.28 6.05 -2.28
N GLU A 99 -3.36 6.53 -1.69
CA GLU A 99 -3.70 7.94 -1.71
C GLU A 99 -2.58 8.77 -1.05
N GLY A 100 -2.54 10.05 -1.38
CA GLY A 100 -1.49 10.95 -0.89
C GLY A 100 -1.60 11.29 0.60
N ASP A 101 -1.49 12.58 0.89
CA ASP A 101 -1.61 13.11 2.25
C ASP A 101 -3.05 12.97 2.74
N ILE A 102 -3.26 12.13 3.75
CA ILE A 102 -4.58 11.87 4.34
C ILE A 102 -5.27 13.14 4.86
N THR A 103 -4.51 14.18 5.22
CA THR A 103 -5.07 15.47 5.67
C THR A 103 -5.76 16.26 4.55
N GLN A 104 -5.56 15.88 3.30
CA GLN A 104 -6.17 16.50 2.11
C GLN A 104 -7.34 15.67 1.57
N VAL A 105 -7.62 14.51 2.14
CA VAL A 105 -8.67 13.60 1.71
C VAL A 105 -9.99 13.95 2.38
N ASP A 106 -11.08 13.96 1.60
CA ASP A 106 -12.42 14.05 2.20
C ASP A 106 -12.74 12.74 2.91
N ALA A 107 -12.98 12.82 4.21
CA ALA A 107 -13.29 11.66 5.04
C ALA A 107 -14.50 10.86 4.50
N ASN A 108 -15.47 11.53 3.85
CA ASN A 108 -16.63 10.87 3.26
C ASN A 108 -16.29 10.05 1.99
N SER A 109 -15.12 10.24 1.40
CA SER A 109 -14.65 9.45 0.26
C SER A 109 -14.00 8.12 0.67
N ILE A 110 -13.71 7.95 1.96
CA ILE A 110 -13.10 6.73 2.50
C ILE A 110 -14.17 5.64 2.60
N PRO A 111 -13.92 4.45 2.02
CA PRO A 111 -14.89 3.35 2.05
C PRO A 111 -15.22 2.87 3.46
N ASP A 112 -16.40 2.25 3.61
CA ASP A 112 -16.78 1.53 4.82
C ASP A 112 -15.77 0.41 5.12
N HIS A 113 -15.41 0.25 6.39
CA HIS A 113 -14.41 -0.71 6.83
C HIS A 113 -14.66 -1.18 8.27
N ASP A 114 -14.15 -2.37 8.59
CA ASP A 114 -14.28 -2.97 9.91
C ASP A 114 -13.15 -2.56 10.85
N ILE A 115 -11.93 -2.34 10.29
CA ILE A 115 -10.73 -2.02 11.08
C ILE A 115 -10.01 -0.82 10.47
N LEU A 116 -9.68 0.15 11.32
CA LEU A 116 -8.77 1.23 10.99
C LEU A 116 -7.39 0.91 11.56
N VAL A 117 -6.40 0.83 10.66
CA VAL A 117 -4.99 0.66 11.00
C VAL A 117 -4.26 1.97 10.74
N ALA A 118 -3.51 2.47 11.71
CA ALA A 118 -2.76 3.71 11.57
C ALA A 118 -1.42 3.61 12.31
N GLY A 119 -0.34 3.50 11.54
CA GLY A 119 1.04 3.55 12.02
C GLY A 119 1.59 4.97 11.90
N PHE A 120 1.18 5.90 12.76
CA PHE A 120 1.63 7.28 12.65
C PHE A 120 3.00 7.51 13.30
N PRO A 121 3.79 8.50 12.82
CA PRO A 121 5.11 8.78 13.35
C PRO A 121 5.05 9.20 14.83
N CYS A 122 5.80 8.52 15.70
CA CYS A 122 5.89 8.83 17.14
C CYS A 122 6.56 10.19 17.45
N GLN A 123 7.33 10.72 16.49
CA GLN A 123 8.10 11.95 16.69
C GLN A 123 7.28 13.15 17.19
N PRO A 124 6.04 13.41 16.75
CA PRO A 124 5.20 14.48 17.29
C PRO A 124 4.81 14.27 18.74
N PHE A 125 4.82 13.03 19.24
CA PHE A 125 4.40 12.65 20.58
C PHE A 125 5.59 12.34 21.52
N SER A 126 6.82 12.28 20.97
CA SER A 126 8.03 12.03 21.75
C SER A 126 8.51 13.29 22.48
N ILE A 127 8.93 13.12 23.74
CA ILE A 127 9.55 14.16 24.56
C ILE A 127 10.86 14.68 23.91
N ALA A 128 11.51 13.89 23.07
CA ALA A 128 12.71 14.24 22.31
C ALA A 128 12.41 15.03 21.01
N GLY A 129 11.15 15.16 20.62
CA GLY A 129 10.73 15.87 19.40
C GLY A 129 10.79 17.38 19.58
N VAL A 130 11.29 18.04 18.54
CA VAL A 130 11.52 19.48 18.45
C VAL A 130 10.24 20.27 18.65
N SER A 131 10.25 21.18 19.65
CA SER A 131 9.26 22.18 20.02
C SER A 131 7.79 21.71 20.19
N LYS A 132 7.36 21.67 21.44
CA LYS A 132 6.01 21.30 21.92
C LYS A 132 4.82 21.93 21.16
N LYS A 133 4.97 23.12 20.56
CA LYS A 133 3.88 23.81 19.86
C LYS A 133 3.55 23.25 18.48
N GLN A 134 4.54 22.74 17.75
CA GLN A 134 4.31 22.18 16.41
C GLN A 134 3.83 20.72 16.44
N SER A 135 4.18 19.97 17.49
CA SER A 135 3.77 18.59 17.64
C SER A 135 2.30 18.44 18.07
N LEU A 136 1.83 19.33 18.96
CA LEU A 136 0.44 19.34 19.42
C LEU A 136 -0.55 19.65 18.28
N GLY A 137 -0.27 20.66 17.43
CA GLY A 137 -1.15 21.00 16.32
C GLY A 137 -1.30 19.87 15.28
N ARG A 138 -0.23 19.09 15.02
CA ARG A 138 -0.31 17.93 14.14
C ARG A 138 -1.09 16.77 14.74
N ALA A 139 -0.94 16.54 16.04
CA ALA A 139 -1.71 15.53 16.76
C ALA A 139 -3.21 15.85 16.76
N GLU A 140 -3.57 17.09 16.99
CA GLU A 140 -4.98 17.55 16.96
C GLU A 140 -5.59 17.41 15.57
N VAL A 141 -4.85 17.76 14.51
CA VAL A 141 -5.31 17.60 13.12
C VAL A 141 -5.51 16.13 12.79
N LEU A 142 -4.57 15.25 13.16
CA LEU A 142 -4.68 13.82 12.95
C LEU A 142 -5.85 13.21 13.72
N PHE A 143 -6.04 13.61 14.96
CA PHE A 143 -7.16 13.13 15.79
C PHE A 143 -8.51 13.65 15.25
N GLY A 144 -8.58 14.90 14.84
CA GLY A 144 -9.77 15.48 14.21
C GLY A 144 -10.13 14.79 12.90
N LEU A 145 -9.12 14.42 12.10
CA LEU A 145 -9.31 13.69 10.88
C LEU A 145 -9.82 12.26 11.14
N LEU A 146 -9.22 11.56 12.10
CA LEU A 146 -9.62 10.20 12.46
C LEU A 146 -11.08 10.16 12.93
N ILE A 147 -11.52 11.14 13.71
CA ILE A 147 -12.92 11.26 14.19
C ILE A 147 -13.88 11.50 13.01
N GLY A 148 -13.44 12.18 11.96
CA GLY A 148 -14.24 12.46 10.74
C GLY A 148 -14.41 11.27 9.81
N ILE A 149 -13.63 10.20 9.97
CA ILE A 149 -13.73 9.02 9.09
C ILE A 149 -15.04 8.28 9.36
N PRO A 150 -15.80 7.90 8.31
CA PRO A 150 -17.02 7.12 8.45
C PRO A 150 -16.78 5.85 9.27
N ASN A 151 -17.74 5.49 10.10
CA ASN A 151 -17.65 4.34 11.00
C ASN A 151 -16.56 4.41 12.08
N TYR A 152 -15.95 5.59 12.30
CA TYR A 152 -14.93 5.74 13.34
C TYR A 152 -15.36 5.12 14.69
N TYR A 153 -16.59 5.33 15.12
CA TYR A 153 -17.10 4.79 16.40
C TYR A 153 -17.46 3.30 16.36
N SER A 154 -17.62 2.70 15.20
CA SER A 154 -17.94 1.28 15.01
C SER A 154 -16.74 0.44 14.58
N ALA A 155 -15.73 1.04 13.96
CA ALA A 155 -14.51 0.37 13.57
C ALA A 155 -13.68 -0.04 14.80
N ARG A 156 -13.02 -1.20 14.73
CA ARG A 156 -12.00 -1.58 15.71
C ARG A 156 -10.69 -0.88 15.37
N PHE A 157 -10.10 -0.21 16.35
CA PHE A 157 -8.86 0.54 16.15
C PHE A 157 -7.65 -0.28 16.50
N LEU A 158 -6.64 -0.25 15.63
CA LEU A 158 -5.27 -0.60 15.96
C LEU A 158 -4.38 0.60 15.66
N LEU A 159 -4.15 1.43 16.68
CA LEU A 159 -3.19 2.53 16.63
C LEU A 159 -1.82 1.97 17.04
N LEU A 160 -0.86 2.01 16.13
CA LEU A 160 0.53 1.67 16.40
C LEU A 160 1.36 2.96 16.38
N ALA A 161 2.00 3.24 17.49
CA ALA A 161 2.92 4.36 17.66
C ALA A 161 4.36 3.84 17.68
#